data_dc5db9a2bc2762d7f7a6f5f4d8e78f53
#
_entry.id   dc5db9a2bc2762d7f7a6f5f4d8e78f53
#
_cell.length_a   1.000
_cell.length_b   1.000
_cell.length_c   1.000
_cell.angle_alpha   90.00
_cell.angle_beta   90.00
_cell.angle_gamma   90.00
#
_symmetry.space_group_name_H-M   'P 1'
#
loop_
_entity.id
_entity.type
_entity.pdbx_description
1 polymer ?
#
loop_
_entity_poly.entity_id
_entity_poly.type
_entity_poly.pdbx_seq_one_letter_code
_entity_poly.pdbx_strand_id
1 'polypeptide(L)'
;DKAFLYVGEGNVLAACNALVHEQDRRLKVPESEREMPVLFNEYCTTWGCPSEENIRAILQAIRSFGIGYFVIDCGWYKPDDKGWGNATGDWQQSATLFPHGIKAVADAIRAEGMVPGIWFEFEVAGRDSQAFSREELLLKRDGALITSKNRRFFDLRKPEVDAYISERMIDFLTENGFGYIKIDYNDTYGIGCDGAESLGEGGRQVADESLAWLDKLKAALPDIVIENCSSGGSRIEPKRMGMVSMCSFSDAHECAEIPFVAANVSRVIPARQSQIWAVLREKDTPSRTVYSLCAAMMGRICLS
;
A
#
# COMPACT_ATOMS: atom_id res chain seq x y z
N ASP A 1 -8.72 -10.93 -20.54
CA ASP A 1 -8.41 -11.53 -19.23
C ASP A 1 -7.69 -12.86 -19.40
N LYS A 2 -6.71 -13.13 -18.52
CA LYS A 2 -6.02 -14.42 -18.47
C LYS A 2 -6.58 -15.22 -17.31
N ALA A 3 -7.03 -16.45 -17.58
CA ALA A 3 -7.40 -17.41 -16.55
C ALA A 3 -6.36 -18.53 -16.50
N PHE A 4 -6.14 -19.07 -15.31
CA PHE A 4 -5.25 -20.21 -15.10
C PHE A 4 -6.08 -21.41 -14.64
N LEU A 5 -5.86 -22.54 -15.26
CA LEU A 5 -6.44 -23.80 -14.85
C LEU A 5 -5.32 -24.76 -14.45
N TYR A 6 -5.42 -25.30 -13.25
CA TYR A 6 -4.58 -26.39 -12.80
C TYR A 6 -5.35 -27.70 -12.79
N VAL A 7 -4.79 -28.71 -13.39
CA VAL A 7 -5.31 -30.09 -13.36
C VAL A 7 -4.17 -30.97 -12.84
N GLY A 8 -4.42 -31.72 -11.78
CA GLY A 8 -3.40 -32.58 -11.14
C GLY A 8 -4.01 -33.54 -10.14
N GLU A 9 -3.20 -34.42 -9.63
CA GLU A 9 -3.57 -35.35 -8.56
C GLU A 9 -3.38 -34.68 -7.19
N GLY A 10 -4.26 -35.03 -6.24
CA GLY A 10 -4.19 -34.56 -4.86
C GLY A 10 -5.46 -33.87 -4.37
N ASN A 11 -5.30 -33.08 -3.33
CA ASN A 11 -6.40 -32.33 -2.71
C ASN A 11 -6.31 -30.82 -3.06
N VAL A 12 -7.23 -30.01 -2.52
CA VAL A 12 -7.27 -28.56 -2.73
C VAL A 12 -5.96 -27.86 -2.35
N LEU A 13 -5.23 -28.36 -1.33
CA LEU A 13 -3.95 -27.76 -0.94
C LEU A 13 -2.88 -27.98 -2.00
N ALA A 14 -2.87 -29.15 -2.67
CA ALA A 14 -1.96 -29.42 -3.79
C ALA A 14 -2.22 -28.45 -4.95
N ALA A 15 -3.49 -28.18 -5.26
CA ALA A 15 -3.87 -27.20 -6.28
C ALA A 15 -3.45 -25.78 -5.89
N CYS A 16 -3.71 -25.34 -4.65
CA CYS A 16 -3.29 -24.03 -4.15
C CYS A 16 -1.77 -23.88 -4.23
N ASN A 17 -1.00 -24.85 -3.77
CA ASN A 17 0.46 -24.83 -3.82
C ASN A 17 0.98 -24.72 -5.26
N ALA A 18 0.39 -25.45 -6.21
CA ALA A 18 0.78 -25.36 -7.60
C ALA A 18 0.52 -23.95 -8.19
N LEU A 19 -0.62 -23.33 -7.88
CA LEU A 19 -0.95 -21.98 -8.33
C LEU A 19 -0.04 -20.94 -7.69
N VAL A 20 0.23 -21.02 -6.38
CA VAL A 20 1.17 -20.14 -5.68
C VAL A 20 2.59 -20.27 -6.21
N HIS A 21 3.06 -21.49 -6.49
CA HIS A 21 4.37 -21.73 -7.09
C HIS A 21 4.47 -21.11 -8.50
N GLU A 22 3.41 -21.20 -9.30
CA GLU A 22 3.39 -20.57 -10.62
C GLU A 22 3.38 -19.03 -10.53
N GLN A 23 2.71 -18.45 -9.53
CA GLN A 23 2.78 -17.00 -9.27
C GLN A 23 4.21 -16.58 -8.88
N ASP A 24 4.84 -17.30 -7.94
CA ASP A 24 6.20 -17.01 -7.49
C ASP A 24 7.21 -17.08 -8.65
N ARG A 25 7.08 -18.07 -9.52
CA ARG A 25 7.93 -18.23 -10.72
C ARG A 25 7.82 -17.07 -11.71
N ARG A 26 6.67 -16.38 -11.74
CA ARG A 26 6.41 -15.25 -12.64
C ARG A 26 6.74 -13.89 -12.02
N LEU A 27 6.94 -13.87 -10.72
CA LEU A 27 7.15 -12.64 -9.99
C LEU A 27 8.48 -11.99 -10.39
N LYS A 28 8.42 -10.69 -10.68
CA LYS A 28 9.57 -9.84 -10.93
C LYS A 28 9.65 -8.79 -9.83
N VAL A 29 10.66 -8.92 -8.99
CA VAL A 29 10.90 -7.96 -7.90
C VAL A 29 12.19 -7.19 -8.13
N PRO A 30 12.32 -5.96 -7.60
CA PRO A 30 13.58 -5.22 -7.58
C PRO A 30 14.70 -6.00 -6.88
N GLU A 31 15.94 -5.69 -7.21
CA GLU A 31 17.12 -6.36 -6.61
C GLU A 31 17.13 -6.21 -5.07
N SER A 32 16.72 -5.05 -4.55
CA SER A 32 16.57 -4.77 -3.12
C SER A 32 15.65 -5.75 -2.38
N GLU A 33 14.73 -6.40 -3.09
CA GLU A 33 13.78 -7.36 -2.56
C GLU A 33 14.30 -8.80 -2.52
N ARG A 34 15.47 -9.06 -3.06
CA ARG A 34 16.03 -10.41 -3.14
C ARG A 34 16.22 -11.04 -1.76
N GLU A 35 16.76 -10.28 -0.82
CA GLU A 35 17.02 -10.72 0.55
C GLU A 35 15.85 -10.52 1.50
N MET A 36 14.70 -10.03 1.00
CA MET A 36 13.48 -9.79 1.78
C MET A 36 13.75 -9.00 3.07
N PRO A 37 14.23 -7.75 2.99
CA PRO A 37 14.56 -6.96 4.18
C PRO A 37 13.38 -6.80 5.14
N VAL A 38 13.65 -6.69 6.43
CA VAL A 38 12.63 -6.40 7.45
C VAL A 38 12.10 -4.98 7.24
N LEU A 39 10.79 -4.82 7.35
CA LEU A 39 10.13 -3.52 7.30
C LEU A 39 9.86 -2.99 8.69
N PHE A 40 9.88 -1.67 8.83
CA PHE A 40 9.21 -0.95 9.90
C PHE A 40 8.19 -0.01 9.29
N ASN A 41 6.93 -0.12 9.73
CA ASN A 41 5.86 0.80 9.35
C ASN A 41 5.35 1.50 10.61
N GLU A 42 5.35 2.83 10.62
CA GLU A 42 5.09 3.63 11.82
C GLU A 42 3.59 3.74 12.17
N TYR A 43 2.68 3.19 11.36
CA TYR A 43 1.23 3.36 11.54
C TYR A 43 0.74 3.01 12.94
N CYS A 44 1.09 1.83 13.47
CA CYS A 44 0.63 1.40 14.80
C CYS A 44 1.37 2.12 15.94
N THR A 45 2.36 2.97 15.63
CA THR A 45 3.02 3.85 16.59
C THR A 45 2.34 5.23 16.63
N THR A 46 1.95 5.78 15.48
CA THR A 46 1.43 7.16 15.35
C THR A 46 -0.07 7.23 15.06
N TRP A 47 -0.67 6.13 14.63
CA TRP A 47 -2.10 6.00 14.27
C TRP A 47 -2.55 7.05 13.25
N GLY A 48 -1.76 7.24 12.19
CA GLY A 48 -2.06 8.17 11.11
C GLY A 48 -1.77 9.63 11.46
N CYS A 49 -0.83 9.85 12.35
CA CYS A 49 -0.29 11.17 12.66
C CYS A 49 1.25 11.16 12.64
N PRO A 50 1.88 10.79 11.52
CA PRO A 50 3.33 10.85 11.38
C PRO A 50 3.78 12.31 11.44
N SER A 51 4.87 12.55 12.17
CA SER A 51 5.51 13.85 12.21
C SER A 51 7.02 13.69 12.10
N GLU A 52 7.72 14.72 11.68
CA GLU A 52 9.19 14.73 11.65
C GLU A 52 9.77 14.35 13.02
N GLU A 53 9.21 14.89 14.11
CA GLU A 53 9.66 14.62 15.48
C GLU A 53 9.49 13.12 15.83
N ASN A 54 8.29 12.57 15.61
CA ASN A 54 7.99 11.17 15.90
C ASN A 54 8.87 10.23 15.10
N ILE A 55 9.03 10.48 13.79
CA ILE A 55 9.86 9.64 12.92
C ILE A 55 11.32 9.68 13.36
N ARG A 56 11.89 10.84 13.69
CA ARG A 56 13.27 10.93 14.16
C ARG A 56 13.48 10.20 15.49
N ALA A 57 12.51 10.24 16.40
CA ALA A 57 12.55 9.49 17.65
C ALA A 57 12.53 7.98 17.41
N ILE A 58 11.64 7.51 16.51
CA ILE A 58 11.56 6.11 16.12
C ILE A 58 12.87 5.65 15.48
N LEU A 59 13.43 6.41 14.53
CA LEU A 59 14.69 6.08 13.86
C LEU A 59 15.82 5.84 14.86
N GLN A 60 15.94 6.70 15.87
CA GLN A 60 16.94 6.52 16.92
C GLN A 60 16.76 5.21 17.69
N ALA A 61 15.51 4.82 17.95
CA ALA A 61 15.20 3.59 18.68
C ALA A 61 15.50 2.32 17.88
N ILE A 62 15.29 2.33 16.56
CA ILE A 62 15.33 1.11 15.73
C ILE A 62 16.59 0.96 14.87
N ARG A 63 17.46 1.97 14.77
CA ARG A 63 18.64 2.01 13.88
C ARG A 63 19.57 0.81 13.96
N SER A 64 19.60 0.10 15.10
CA SER A 64 20.45 -1.08 15.32
C SER A 64 19.77 -2.42 15.02
N PHE A 65 18.51 -2.42 14.57
CA PHE A 65 17.71 -3.65 14.44
C PHE A 65 17.83 -4.31 13.06
N GLY A 66 18.64 -3.78 12.16
CA GLY A 66 18.82 -4.36 10.81
C GLY A 66 17.60 -4.22 9.91
N ILE A 67 16.81 -3.15 10.10
CA ILE A 67 15.64 -2.83 9.30
C ILE A 67 16.08 -2.28 7.95
N GLY A 68 15.49 -2.80 6.87
CA GLY A 68 15.80 -2.35 5.51
C GLY A 68 14.87 -1.28 4.96
N TYR A 69 13.61 -1.26 5.38
CA TYR A 69 12.61 -0.28 4.95
C TYR A 69 11.97 0.44 6.14
N PHE A 70 11.85 1.76 6.03
CA PHE A 70 11.06 2.56 6.97
C PHE A 70 9.92 3.22 6.21
N VAL A 71 8.68 2.87 6.53
CA VAL A 71 7.48 3.34 5.81
C VAL A 71 6.77 4.40 6.63
N ILE A 72 6.64 5.60 6.06
CA ILE A 72 5.76 6.67 6.55
C ILE A 72 4.37 6.34 6.05
N ASP A 73 3.46 5.99 6.95
CA ASP A 73 2.10 5.57 6.61
C ASP A 73 1.16 6.77 6.42
N CYS A 74 -0.13 6.57 6.39
CA CYS A 74 -1.13 7.60 6.12
C CYS A 74 -1.03 8.80 7.09
N GLY A 75 -1.50 9.96 6.64
CA GLY A 75 -1.58 11.18 7.46
C GLY A 75 -0.47 12.21 7.22
N TRP A 76 0.60 11.89 6.51
CA TRP A 76 1.69 12.83 6.19
C TRP A 76 1.24 14.08 5.42
N TYR A 77 0.10 14.03 4.76
CA TYR A 77 -0.52 15.07 3.92
C TYR A 77 -1.65 15.84 4.61
N LYS A 78 -2.08 15.40 5.81
CA LYS A 78 -3.27 15.97 6.45
C LYS A 78 -3.01 17.31 7.14
N PRO A 79 -3.99 18.22 7.18
CA PRO A 79 -4.03 19.33 8.14
C PRO A 79 -4.11 18.78 9.58
N ASP A 80 -3.66 19.56 10.55
CA ASP A 80 -3.56 19.15 11.95
C ASP A 80 -4.91 18.76 12.57
N ASP A 81 -5.95 19.50 12.21
CA ASP A 81 -7.32 19.36 12.73
C ASP A 81 -8.16 18.34 11.96
N LYS A 82 -7.60 17.68 10.96
CA LYS A 82 -8.32 16.73 10.07
C LYS A 82 -7.88 15.29 10.25
N GLY A 83 -8.82 14.39 10.00
CA GLY A 83 -8.52 12.96 9.89
C GLY A 83 -7.85 12.62 8.56
N TRP A 84 -6.88 11.72 8.58
CA TRP A 84 -6.13 11.33 7.38
C TRP A 84 -7.05 10.84 6.24
N GLY A 85 -8.12 10.09 6.56
CA GLY A 85 -9.01 9.52 5.54
C GLY A 85 -9.87 10.52 4.79
N ASN A 86 -10.05 11.74 5.33
CA ASN A 86 -10.77 12.82 4.69
C ASN A 86 -9.87 13.76 3.89
N ALA A 87 -8.57 13.72 4.12
CA ALA A 87 -7.61 14.63 3.50
C ALA A 87 -6.85 14.03 2.30
N THR A 88 -7.17 12.77 1.91
CA THR A 88 -6.61 12.11 0.73
C THR A 88 -6.94 12.86 -0.55
N GLY A 89 -6.06 12.80 -1.56
CA GLY A 89 -6.34 13.29 -2.92
C GLY A 89 -5.41 14.40 -3.40
N ASP A 90 -5.05 15.36 -2.57
CA ASP A 90 -4.16 16.47 -2.97
C ASP A 90 -2.68 16.11 -2.87
N TRP A 91 -2.32 15.18 -2.01
CA TRP A 91 -0.99 14.61 -1.82
C TRP A 91 0.12 15.65 -1.62
N GLN A 92 -0.20 16.69 -0.85
CA GLN A 92 0.74 17.72 -0.45
C GLN A 92 1.18 17.50 0.99
N GLN A 93 2.48 17.52 1.25
CA GLN A 93 2.99 17.33 2.61
C GLN A 93 2.44 18.39 3.57
N SER A 94 2.12 17.98 4.79
CA SER A 94 1.74 18.89 5.86
C SER A 94 2.95 19.70 6.32
N ALA A 95 2.89 21.04 6.18
CA ALA A 95 3.96 21.93 6.63
C ALA A 95 4.13 21.92 8.16
N THR A 96 3.07 21.61 8.90
CA THR A 96 3.10 21.53 10.35
C THR A 96 3.76 20.23 10.83
N LEU A 97 3.38 19.11 10.22
CA LEU A 97 3.95 17.79 10.56
C LEU A 97 5.40 17.66 10.09
N PHE A 98 5.77 18.32 9.01
CA PHE A 98 7.09 18.28 8.38
C PHE A 98 7.63 19.70 8.15
N PRO A 99 8.00 20.42 9.22
CA PRO A 99 8.44 21.83 9.12
C PRO A 99 9.71 22.03 8.29
N HIS A 100 10.57 21.01 8.19
CA HIS A 100 11.78 21.04 7.36
C HIS A 100 11.60 20.31 6.02
N GLY A 101 10.37 19.91 5.69
CA GLY A 101 10.02 19.15 4.51
C GLY A 101 10.19 17.64 4.66
N ILE A 102 9.35 16.87 3.97
CA ILE A 102 9.38 15.41 4.04
C ILE A 102 10.67 14.82 3.47
N LYS A 103 11.34 15.55 2.56
CA LYS A 103 12.66 15.19 2.03
C LYS A 103 13.70 15.09 3.14
N ALA A 104 13.69 16.00 4.10
CA ALA A 104 14.65 15.99 5.24
C ALA A 104 14.45 14.73 6.09
N VAL A 105 13.24 14.23 6.19
CA VAL A 105 12.93 12.97 6.90
C VAL A 105 13.38 11.77 6.07
N ALA A 106 13.08 11.75 4.77
CA ALA A 106 13.55 10.70 3.87
C ALA A 106 15.08 10.61 3.82
N ASP A 107 15.79 11.76 3.84
CA ASP A 107 17.25 11.81 3.93
C ASP A 107 17.75 11.25 5.27
N ALA A 108 17.06 11.52 6.38
CA ALA A 108 17.39 10.97 7.69
C ALA A 108 17.22 9.44 7.74
N ILE A 109 16.15 8.90 7.12
CA ILE A 109 15.94 7.45 7.00
C ILE A 109 17.11 6.82 6.22
N ARG A 110 17.51 7.42 5.10
CA ARG A 110 18.66 6.94 4.30
C ARG A 110 19.98 6.99 5.05
N ALA A 111 20.18 8.02 5.87
CA ALA A 111 21.38 8.16 6.68
C ALA A 111 21.56 7.03 7.70
N GLU A 112 20.46 6.41 8.14
CA GLU A 112 20.48 5.22 8.99
C GLU A 112 20.57 3.90 8.19
N GLY A 113 20.78 3.95 6.87
CA GLY A 113 20.96 2.79 5.99
C GLY A 113 19.66 2.11 5.55
N MET A 114 18.52 2.74 5.79
CA MET A 114 17.19 2.23 5.40
C MET A 114 16.68 2.89 4.11
N VAL A 115 15.84 2.19 3.36
CA VAL A 115 15.12 2.77 2.22
C VAL A 115 13.86 3.45 2.74
N PRO A 116 13.65 4.76 2.45
CA PRO A 116 12.43 5.45 2.85
C PRO A 116 11.24 4.99 2.00
N GLY A 117 10.14 4.71 2.67
CA GLY A 117 8.86 4.37 2.08
C GLY A 117 7.78 5.37 2.46
N ILE A 118 6.73 5.43 1.63
CA ILE A 118 5.60 6.33 1.87
C ILE A 118 4.28 5.72 1.39
N TRP A 119 3.19 6.06 2.07
CA TRP A 119 1.84 5.58 1.81
C TRP A 119 1.06 6.52 0.89
N PHE A 120 0.28 5.93 -0.04
CA PHE A 120 -0.67 6.63 -0.90
C PHE A 120 -1.96 5.83 -1.10
N GLU A 121 -3.06 6.54 -1.37
CA GLU A 121 -4.34 5.99 -1.83
C GLU A 121 -4.79 6.79 -3.07
N PHE A 122 -4.15 6.54 -4.20
CA PHE A 122 -4.17 7.42 -5.37
C PHE A 122 -5.49 7.44 -6.15
N GLU A 123 -6.36 6.49 -5.90
CA GLU A 123 -7.63 6.33 -6.63
C GLU A 123 -8.77 7.17 -6.02
N VAL A 124 -8.53 7.84 -4.88
CA VAL A 124 -9.59 8.52 -4.13
C VAL A 124 -9.26 9.97 -3.79
N ALA A 125 -10.33 10.78 -3.67
CA ALA A 125 -10.31 12.14 -3.15
C ALA A 125 -11.20 12.20 -1.91
N GLY A 126 -10.65 12.57 -0.77
CA GLY A 126 -11.35 12.75 0.49
C GLY A 126 -12.02 14.12 0.58
N ARG A 127 -13.06 14.22 1.41
CA ARG A 127 -13.94 15.41 1.56
C ARG A 127 -13.18 16.73 1.80
N ASP A 128 -12.06 16.66 2.51
CA ASP A 128 -11.31 17.85 2.91
C ASP A 128 -10.23 18.25 1.90
N SER A 129 -10.08 17.48 0.79
CA SER A 129 -9.16 17.79 -0.31
C SER A 129 -9.81 18.75 -1.33
N GLN A 130 -8.99 19.52 -2.03
CA GLN A 130 -9.42 20.31 -3.17
C GLN A 130 -9.92 19.42 -4.32
N ALA A 131 -9.28 18.27 -4.52
CA ALA A 131 -9.65 17.29 -5.52
C ALA A 131 -11.08 16.78 -5.38
N PHE A 132 -11.63 16.73 -4.17
CA PHE A 132 -13.02 16.30 -3.93
C PHE A 132 -14.06 17.15 -4.67
N SER A 133 -13.77 18.42 -4.92
CA SER A 133 -14.67 19.37 -5.61
C SER A 133 -14.42 19.44 -7.11
N ARG A 134 -13.40 18.77 -7.63
CA ARG A 134 -13.03 18.78 -9.05
C ARG A 134 -13.80 17.71 -9.83
N GLU A 135 -15.09 17.99 -10.06
CA GLU A 135 -16.02 17.02 -10.70
C GLU A 135 -15.53 16.46 -12.04
N GLU A 136 -14.76 17.25 -12.78
CA GLU A 136 -14.19 16.86 -14.07
C GLU A 136 -13.18 15.71 -13.96
N LEU A 137 -12.60 15.47 -12.77
CA LEU A 137 -11.65 14.38 -12.52
C LEU A 137 -12.30 13.11 -11.98
N LEU A 138 -13.58 13.17 -11.59
CA LEU A 138 -14.20 12.17 -10.73
C LEU A 138 -15.17 11.26 -11.48
N LEU A 139 -15.31 10.03 -10.97
CA LEU A 139 -16.26 9.05 -11.47
C LEU A 139 -17.70 9.47 -11.22
N LYS A 140 -18.56 9.20 -12.23
CA LYS A 140 -20.00 9.38 -12.16
C LYS A 140 -20.73 8.07 -12.40
N ARG A 141 -21.94 7.99 -11.87
CA ARG A 141 -22.91 6.93 -12.15
C ARG A 141 -24.26 7.56 -12.34
N ASP A 142 -24.93 7.24 -13.47
CA ASP A 142 -26.20 7.84 -13.87
C ASP A 142 -26.14 9.39 -13.85
N GLY A 143 -25.00 9.94 -14.26
CA GLY A 143 -24.72 11.39 -14.28
C GLY A 143 -24.35 12.01 -12.94
N ALA A 144 -24.51 11.31 -11.83
CA ALA A 144 -24.18 11.81 -10.48
C ALA A 144 -22.78 11.36 -10.01
N LEU A 145 -22.11 12.21 -9.24
CA LEU A 145 -20.81 11.88 -8.64
C LEU A 145 -20.94 10.68 -7.69
N ILE A 146 -20.06 9.71 -7.85
CA ILE A 146 -19.98 8.56 -6.95
C ILE A 146 -19.31 9.03 -5.65
N THR A 147 -20.06 8.98 -4.56
CA THR A 147 -19.55 9.31 -3.22
C THR A 147 -19.85 8.14 -2.29
N SER A 148 -18.80 7.60 -1.66
CA SER A 148 -18.90 6.60 -0.60
C SER A 148 -18.34 7.20 0.69
N LYS A 149 -19.15 7.22 1.75
CA LYS A 149 -18.79 7.90 3.01
C LYS A 149 -18.34 9.36 2.74
N ASN A 150 -17.04 9.64 2.94
CA ASN A 150 -16.44 10.96 2.73
C ASN A 150 -15.44 10.96 1.55
N ARG A 151 -15.56 10.04 0.62
CA ARG A 151 -14.62 9.84 -0.49
C ARG A 151 -15.31 9.84 -1.83
N ARG A 152 -14.64 10.36 -2.83
CA ARG A 152 -14.95 10.27 -4.26
C ARG A 152 -13.80 9.57 -4.96
N PHE A 153 -14.02 9.14 -6.19
CA PHE A 153 -13.08 8.29 -6.92
C PHE A 153 -12.64 8.97 -8.19
N PHE A 154 -11.35 8.98 -8.46
CA PHE A 154 -10.80 9.50 -9.70
C PHE A 154 -11.16 8.62 -10.88
N ASP A 155 -11.50 9.24 -12.01
CA ASP A 155 -11.67 8.55 -13.28
C ASP A 155 -10.31 8.36 -13.96
N LEU A 156 -9.64 7.26 -13.65
CA LEU A 156 -8.29 6.94 -14.12
C LEU A 156 -8.19 6.83 -15.65
N ARG A 157 -9.31 6.76 -16.37
CA ARG A 157 -9.36 6.73 -17.85
C ARG A 157 -9.07 8.09 -18.46
N LYS A 158 -9.07 9.15 -17.66
CA LYS A 158 -8.88 10.53 -18.13
C LYS A 158 -7.41 10.94 -18.14
N PRO A 159 -6.88 11.45 -19.24
CA PRO A 159 -5.50 11.94 -19.28
C PRO A 159 -5.17 13.01 -18.23
N GLU A 160 -6.15 13.84 -17.87
CA GLU A 160 -5.99 14.90 -16.86
C GLU A 160 -5.81 14.30 -15.47
N VAL A 161 -6.45 13.17 -15.19
CA VAL A 161 -6.30 12.42 -13.93
C VAL A 161 -4.94 11.73 -13.90
N ASP A 162 -4.53 11.10 -15.01
CA ASP A 162 -3.21 10.49 -15.13
C ASP A 162 -2.09 11.51 -14.90
N ALA A 163 -2.19 12.71 -15.51
CA ALA A 163 -1.24 13.80 -15.30
C ALA A 163 -1.25 14.27 -13.83
N TYR A 164 -2.45 14.45 -13.23
CA TYR A 164 -2.61 14.90 -11.86
C TYR A 164 -1.96 13.94 -10.85
N ILE A 165 -2.19 12.64 -11.03
CA ILE A 165 -1.64 11.61 -10.13
C ILE A 165 -0.14 11.45 -10.34
N SER A 166 0.33 11.50 -11.60
CA SER A 166 1.75 11.34 -11.92
C SER A 166 2.61 12.43 -11.28
N GLU A 167 2.20 13.71 -11.41
CA GLU A 167 2.86 14.84 -10.75
C GLU A 167 2.93 14.65 -9.22
N ARG A 168 1.81 14.25 -8.60
CA ARG A 168 1.70 14.16 -7.14
C ARG A 168 2.32 12.92 -6.53
N MET A 169 2.61 11.92 -7.34
CA MET A 169 3.18 10.68 -6.83
C MET A 169 4.53 10.35 -7.47
N ILE A 170 4.62 10.27 -8.79
CA ILE A 170 5.88 9.88 -9.46
C ILE A 170 6.94 10.97 -9.26
N ASP A 171 6.58 12.22 -9.52
CA ASP A 171 7.50 13.33 -9.34
C ASP A 171 7.83 13.52 -7.86
N PHE A 172 6.82 13.43 -6.98
CA PHE A 172 7.02 13.50 -5.54
C PHE A 172 7.97 12.41 -5.01
N LEU A 173 7.79 11.16 -5.43
CA LEU A 173 8.67 10.05 -5.03
C LEU A 173 10.11 10.30 -5.51
N THR A 174 10.25 10.77 -6.73
CA THR A 174 11.56 11.08 -7.36
C THR A 174 12.26 12.22 -6.64
N GLU A 175 11.58 13.35 -6.45
CA GLU A 175 12.14 14.56 -5.83
C GLU A 175 12.57 14.36 -4.38
N ASN A 176 11.81 13.53 -3.63
CA ASN A 176 12.07 13.25 -2.23
C ASN A 176 12.92 11.97 -2.03
N GLY A 177 13.16 11.20 -3.10
CA GLY A 177 14.02 10.02 -3.09
C GLY A 177 13.43 8.83 -2.33
N PHE A 178 12.11 8.62 -2.42
CA PHE A 178 11.47 7.43 -1.88
C PHE A 178 11.74 6.22 -2.78
N GLY A 179 12.19 5.11 -2.17
CA GLY A 179 12.43 3.84 -2.86
C GLY A 179 11.36 2.77 -2.58
N TYR A 180 10.37 3.11 -1.79
CA TYR A 180 9.27 2.20 -1.42
C TYR A 180 7.95 2.98 -1.39
N ILE A 181 6.89 2.35 -1.91
CA ILE A 181 5.53 2.89 -1.85
C ILE A 181 4.55 1.84 -1.32
N LYS A 182 3.72 2.23 -0.35
CA LYS A 182 2.54 1.47 0.07
C LYS A 182 1.31 2.06 -0.61
N ILE A 183 0.63 1.26 -1.42
CA ILE A 183 -0.57 1.67 -2.16
C ILE A 183 -1.79 1.05 -1.50
N ASP A 184 -2.68 1.91 -1.02
CA ASP A 184 -3.90 1.51 -0.35
C ASP A 184 -5.16 1.79 -1.18
N TYR A 185 -6.29 1.21 -0.76
CA TYR A 185 -7.62 1.44 -1.31
C TYR A 185 -8.67 1.03 -0.29
N ASN A 186 -9.22 2.01 0.45
CA ASN A 186 -10.03 1.78 1.65
C ASN A 186 -11.53 1.98 1.44
N ASP A 187 -11.97 2.18 0.20
CA ASP A 187 -13.38 2.31 -0.15
C ASP A 187 -13.62 1.82 -1.58
N THR A 188 -14.86 1.74 -2.02
CA THR A 188 -15.22 1.23 -3.34
C THR A 188 -16.26 2.11 -4.03
N TYR A 189 -16.10 2.28 -5.34
CA TYR A 189 -17.11 2.92 -6.19
C TYR A 189 -18.29 1.98 -6.53
N GLY A 190 -18.28 0.74 -6.02
CA GLY A 190 -19.40 -0.22 -6.15
C GLY A 190 -19.47 -0.90 -7.51
N ILE A 191 -20.70 -0.99 -8.07
CA ILE A 191 -21.03 -1.82 -9.23
C ILE A 191 -20.51 -1.32 -10.59
N GLY A 192 -19.84 -0.18 -10.62
CA GLY A 192 -19.30 0.40 -11.85
C GLY A 192 -19.60 1.88 -12.01
N CYS A 193 -19.30 2.43 -13.17
CA CYS A 193 -19.40 3.86 -13.46
C CYS A 193 -19.78 4.13 -14.92
N ASP A 194 -20.18 5.37 -15.20
CA ASP A 194 -20.48 5.87 -16.53
C ASP A 194 -19.25 5.91 -17.45
N GLY A 195 -19.48 6.20 -18.75
CA GLY A 195 -18.43 6.44 -19.73
C GLY A 195 -18.00 5.20 -20.52
N ALA A 196 -18.80 4.11 -20.46
CA ALA A 196 -18.65 2.91 -21.28
C ALA A 196 -20.02 2.39 -21.69
N GLU A 197 -20.07 1.28 -22.44
CA GLU A 197 -21.32 0.65 -22.91
C GLU A 197 -22.20 0.11 -21.78
N SER A 198 -21.61 -0.12 -20.60
CA SER A 198 -22.33 -0.50 -19.39
C SER A 198 -21.56 -0.02 -18.15
N LEU A 199 -22.25 0.05 -17.00
CA LEU A 199 -21.61 0.39 -15.72
C LEU A 199 -20.48 -0.59 -15.37
N GLY A 200 -20.70 -1.90 -15.59
CA GLY A 200 -19.69 -2.93 -15.33
C GLY A 200 -18.47 -2.80 -16.23
N GLU A 201 -18.65 -2.46 -17.50
CA GLU A 201 -17.57 -2.21 -18.43
C GLU A 201 -16.78 -0.93 -18.02
N GLY A 202 -17.47 0.12 -17.60
CA GLY A 202 -16.83 1.31 -17.04
C GLY A 202 -15.94 0.99 -15.84
N GLY A 203 -16.46 0.19 -14.92
CA GLY A 203 -15.69 -0.26 -13.75
C GLY A 203 -14.49 -1.14 -14.13
N ARG A 204 -14.64 -2.03 -15.12
CA ARG A 204 -13.55 -2.85 -15.63
C ARG A 204 -12.43 -1.99 -16.23
N GLN A 205 -12.79 -0.98 -17.03
CA GLN A 205 -11.81 -0.05 -17.62
C GLN A 205 -11.04 0.71 -16.55
N VAL A 206 -11.71 1.25 -15.52
CA VAL A 206 -11.04 1.94 -14.41
C VAL A 206 -10.08 1.00 -13.67
N ALA A 207 -10.46 -0.26 -13.47
CA ALA A 207 -9.59 -1.25 -12.84
C ALA A 207 -8.36 -1.58 -13.71
N ASP A 208 -8.52 -1.66 -15.04
CA ASP A 208 -7.39 -1.86 -15.96
C ASP A 208 -6.46 -0.64 -15.97
N GLU A 209 -6.98 0.58 -15.92
CA GLU A 209 -6.16 1.80 -15.81
C GLU A 209 -5.40 1.87 -14.47
N SER A 210 -5.99 1.42 -13.37
CA SER A 210 -5.29 1.28 -12.08
C SER A 210 -4.06 0.37 -12.20
N LEU A 211 -4.16 -0.72 -12.97
CA LEU A 211 -3.01 -1.59 -13.24
C LEU A 211 -2.01 -0.97 -14.21
N ALA A 212 -2.50 -0.30 -15.27
CA ALA A 212 -1.63 0.41 -16.21
C ALA A 212 -0.81 1.50 -15.52
N TRP A 213 -1.39 2.16 -14.51
CA TRP A 213 -0.68 3.15 -13.71
C TRP A 213 0.47 2.52 -12.89
N LEU A 214 0.31 1.29 -12.37
CA LEU A 214 1.41 0.57 -11.72
C LEU A 214 2.56 0.27 -12.69
N ASP A 215 2.26 -0.08 -13.94
CA ASP A 215 3.29 -0.27 -14.96
C ASP A 215 4.00 1.06 -15.29
N LYS A 216 3.28 2.17 -15.34
CA LYS A 216 3.84 3.50 -15.53
C LYS A 216 4.77 3.89 -14.36
N LEU A 217 4.36 3.64 -13.13
CA LEU A 217 5.18 3.87 -11.95
C LEU A 217 6.50 3.09 -12.01
N LYS A 218 6.43 1.79 -12.35
CA LYS A 218 7.62 0.93 -12.49
C LYS A 218 8.51 1.34 -13.66
N ALA A 219 7.95 1.88 -14.73
CA ALA A 219 8.73 2.39 -15.87
C ALA A 219 9.49 3.68 -15.49
N ALA A 220 8.88 4.53 -14.66
CA ALA A 220 9.50 5.76 -14.17
C ALA A 220 10.53 5.50 -13.06
N LEU A 221 10.25 4.53 -12.19
CA LEU A 221 11.06 4.16 -11.03
C LEU A 221 11.29 2.63 -11.02
N PRO A 222 12.22 2.09 -11.82
CA PRO A 222 12.38 0.64 -12.02
C PRO A 222 12.69 -0.15 -10.75
N ASP A 223 13.35 0.50 -9.79
CA ASP A 223 13.77 -0.13 -8.52
C ASP A 223 12.79 0.11 -7.38
N ILE A 224 11.63 0.75 -7.65
CA ILE A 224 10.62 1.02 -6.63
C ILE A 224 10.06 -0.28 -6.05
N VAL A 225 10.04 -0.39 -4.75
CA VAL A 225 9.35 -1.47 -4.03
C VAL A 225 7.89 -1.08 -3.85
N ILE A 226 6.98 -1.91 -4.32
CA ILE A 226 5.54 -1.65 -4.24
C ILE A 226 4.89 -2.64 -3.27
N GLU A 227 4.31 -2.10 -2.19
CA GLU A 227 3.39 -2.81 -1.29
C GLU A 227 1.94 -2.53 -1.71
N ASN A 228 1.19 -3.58 -2.02
CA ASN A 228 -0.26 -3.51 -2.21
C ASN A 228 -0.95 -3.73 -0.86
N CYS A 229 -1.73 -2.76 -0.40
CA CYS A 229 -2.55 -2.91 0.81
C CYS A 229 -4.01 -3.19 0.45
N SER A 230 -4.70 -2.21 -0.10
CA SER A 230 -6.12 -2.30 -0.45
C SER A 230 -6.96 -2.75 0.75
N SER A 231 -6.90 -1.95 1.83
CA SER A 231 -7.62 -2.20 3.09
C SER A 231 -7.32 -3.59 3.69
N GLY A 232 -6.03 -3.96 3.67
CA GLY A 232 -5.60 -5.25 4.21
C GLY A 232 -5.97 -6.44 3.32
N GLY A 233 -5.67 -6.37 2.02
CA GLY A 233 -5.72 -7.53 1.12
C GLY A 233 -6.99 -7.70 0.29
N SER A 234 -7.75 -6.66 0.05
CA SER A 234 -8.96 -6.75 -0.79
C SER A 234 -8.66 -6.96 -2.29
N ARG A 235 -7.43 -6.74 -2.73
CA ARG A 235 -6.99 -6.86 -4.14
C ARG A 235 -5.75 -7.74 -4.25
N ILE A 236 -5.91 -9.05 -4.07
CA ILE A 236 -4.82 -10.04 -4.13
C ILE A 236 -4.94 -10.99 -5.34
N GLU A 237 -5.63 -10.56 -6.37
CA GLU A 237 -5.74 -11.32 -7.61
C GLU A 237 -4.37 -11.46 -8.30
N PRO A 238 -4.12 -12.57 -9.04
CA PRO A 238 -2.80 -12.90 -9.61
C PRO A 238 -2.22 -11.83 -10.54
N LYS A 239 -3.06 -11.05 -11.25
CA LYS A 239 -2.60 -10.00 -12.16
C LYS A 239 -1.92 -8.88 -11.37
N ARG A 240 -2.58 -8.35 -10.33
CA ARG A 240 -2.01 -7.30 -9.46
C ARG A 240 -0.81 -7.81 -8.68
N MET A 241 -0.93 -9.01 -8.08
CA MET A 241 0.17 -9.60 -7.31
C MET A 241 1.42 -9.86 -8.16
N GLY A 242 1.28 -10.12 -9.46
CA GLY A 242 2.40 -10.20 -10.40
C GLY A 242 3.11 -8.86 -10.70
N MET A 243 2.53 -7.75 -10.29
CA MET A 243 3.03 -6.40 -10.54
C MET A 243 3.65 -5.74 -9.30
N VAL A 244 3.42 -6.29 -8.11
CA VAL A 244 3.83 -5.69 -6.84
C VAL A 244 4.84 -6.59 -6.11
N SER A 245 5.64 -5.99 -5.24
CA SER A 245 6.68 -6.72 -4.50
C SER A 245 6.09 -7.52 -3.35
N MET A 246 5.08 -6.99 -2.68
CA MET A 246 4.42 -7.60 -1.54
C MET A 246 3.01 -7.08 -1.33
N CYS A 247 2.28 -7.70 -0.41
CA CYS A 247 0.94 -7.30 0.00
C CYS A 247 0.83 -7.29 1.52
N SER A 248 0.33 -6.18 2.06
CA SER A 248 -0.24 -6.11 3.41
C SER A 248 -1.63 -6.73 3.35
N PHE A 249 -1.71 -8.03 3.60
CA PHE A 249 -2.92 -8.82 3.35
C PHE A 249 -3.97 -8.73 4.47
N SER A 250 -3.69 -8.00 5.55
CA SER A 250 -4.60 -7.79 6.67
C SER A 250 -4.20 -6.55 7.46
N ASP A 251 -5.18 -5.76 7.86
CA ASP A 251 -5.00 -4.66 8.82
C ASP A 251 -5.10 -5.14 10.27
N ALA A 252 -5.20 -6.46 10.50
CA ALA A 252 -5.13 -7.01 11.85
C ALA A 252 -3.76 -6.70 12.48
N HIS A 253 -3.80 -6.15 13.68
CA HIS A 253 -2.60 -5.82 14.47
C HIS A 253 -2.60 -6.49 15.84
N GLU A 254 -3.53 -7.41 16.06
CA GLU A 254 -3.57 -8.25 17.26
C GLU A 254 -2.94 -9.62 16.99
N CYS A 255 -1.97 -9.99 17.81
CA CYS A 255 -1.19 -11.21 17.61
C CYS A 255 -2.03 -12.50 17.59
N ALA A 256 -3.23 -12.50 18.18
CA ALA A 256 -4.11 -13.65 18.17
C ALA A 256 -4.75 -13.93 16.81
N GLU A 257 -4.96 -12.91 15.98
CA GLU A 257 -5.64 -13.01 14.67
C GLU A 257 -4.65 -13.27 13.53
N ILE A 258 -3.49 -12.63 13.60
CA ILE A 258 -2.47 -12.62 12.54
C ILE A 258 -2.08 -14.03 12.06
N PRO A 259 -1.77 -15.02 12.92
CA PRO A 259 -1.35 -16.35 12.46
C PRO A 259 -2.42 -17.08 11.65
N PHE A 260 -3.69 -16.91 11.99
CA PHE A 260 -4.80 -17.53 11.25
C PHE A 260 -4.94 -16.93 9.85
N VAL A 261 -4.84 -15.60 9.75
CA VAL A 261 -4.89 -14.90 8.46
C VAL A 261 -3.69 -15.30 7.60
N ALA A 262 -2.48 -15.24 8.14
CA ALA A 262 -1.24 -15.59 7.45
C ALA A 262 -1.24 -17.03 6.91
N ALA A 263 -1.66 -17.99 7.74
CA ALA A 263 -1.76 -19.39 7.35
C ALA A 263 -2.77 -19.63 6.21
N ASN A 264 -3.84 -18.86 6.15
CA ASN A 264 -4.82 -18.98 5.06
C ASN A 264 -4.38 -18.27 3.78
N VAL A 265 -3.78 -17.09 3.89
CA VAL A 265 -3.30 -16.31 2.74
C VAL A 265 -2.17 -17.03 2.00
N SER A 266 -1.35 -17.81 2.68
CA SER A 266 -0.29 -18.62 2.06
C SER A 266 -0.79 -19.63 1.01
N ARG A 267 -2.12 -19.86 0.95
CA ARG A 267 -2.77 -20.69 -0.08
C ARG A 267 -3.03 -19.94 -1.39
N VAL A 268 -2.93 -18.62 -1.39
CA VAL A 268 -3.27 -17.78 -2.55
C VAL A 268 -2.13 -16.87 -3.01
N ILE A 269 -1.19 -16.53 -2.12
CA ILE A 269 0.00 -15.72 -2.47
C ILE A 269 1.28 -16.36 -1.94
N PRO A 270 2.45 -16.15 -2.61
CA PRO A 270 3.74 -16.60 -2.13
C PRO A 270 4.10 -15.98 -0.76
N ALA A 271 4.77 -16.75 0.11
CA ALA A 271 5.18 -16.25 1.43
C ALA A 271 6.05 -14.99 1.35
N ARG A 272 6.91 -14.88 0.33
CA ARG A 272 7.72 -13.69 0.09
C ARG A 272 6.91 -12.43 -0.20
N GLN A 273 5.66 -12.57 -0.64
CA GLN A 273 4.74 -11.45 -0.86
C GLN A 273 3.80 -11.19 0.32
N SER A 274 3.76 -12.08 1.31
CA SER A 274 2.90 -11.95 2.48
C SER A 274 3.57 -11.07 3.53
N GLN A 275 3.28 -9.78 3.54
CA GLN A 275 3.74 -8.87 4.58
C GLN A 275 2.87 -9.05 5.83
N ILE A 276 3.49 -9.32 6.96
CA ILE A 276 2.83 -9.70 8.21
C ILE A 276 3.22 -8.74 9.32
N TRP A 277 2.23 -8.12 9.92
CA TRP A 277 2.42 -7.20 11.05
C TRP A 277 2.88 -7.92 12.31
N ALA A 278 3.95 -7.41 12.91
CA ALA A 278 4.38 -7.69 14.28
C ALA A 278 4.33 -6.39 15.09
N VAL A 279 3.16 -6.08 15.61
CA VAL A 279 2.96 -4.89 16.45
C VAL A 279 3.41 -5.21 17.85
N LEU A 280 4.46 -4.55 18.30
CA LEU A 280 5.08 -4.73 19.60
C LEU A 280 4.74 -3.54 20.50
N ARG A 281 4.26 -3.82 21.71
CA ARG A 281 3.86 -2.79 22.67
C ARG A 281 4.70 -2.86 23.93
N GLU A 282 4.97 -1.72 24.53
CA GLU A 282 5.73 -1.61 25.79
C GLU A 282 5.20 -2.54 26.91
N LYS A 283 3.88 -2.75 26.94
CA LYS A 283 3.23 -3.59 27.96
C LYS A 283 3.11 -5.08 27.58
N ASP A 284 3.67 -5.47 26.43
CA ASP A 284 3.61 -6.88 26.02
C ASP A 284 4.48 -7.74 26.93
N THR A 285 3.96 -8.92 27.25
CA THR A 285 4.77 -9.93 27.94
C THR A 285 5.82 -10.50 26.99
N PRO A 286 6.96 -11.02 27.49
CA PRO A 286 7.96 -11.67 26.66
C PRO A 286 7.37 -12.76 25.75
N SER A 287 6.42 -13.55 26.27
CA SER A 287 5.75 -14.59 25.47
C SER A 287 4.91 -14.00 24.33
N ARG A 288 4.22 -12.87 24.55
CA ARG A 288 3.47 -12.19 23.50
C ARG A 288 4.39 -11.60 22.42
N THR A 289 5.50 -11.00 22.83
CA THR A 289 6.52 -10.47 21.90
C THR A 289 7.07 -11.60 21.01
N VAL A 290 7.50 -12.71 21.61
CA VAL A 290 8.02 -13.87 20.87
C VAL A 290 6.95 -14.44 19.94
N TYR A 291 5.70 -14.55 20.38
CA TYR A 291 4.59 -15.05 19.56
C TYR A 291 4.34 -14.16 18.33
N SER A 292 4.30 -12.83 18.52
CA SER A 292 4.11 -11.87 17.43
C SER A 292 5.24 -11.96 16.39
N LEU A 293 6.50 -12.04 16.84
CA LEU A 293 7.65 -12.17 15.95
C LEU A 293 7.63 -13.51 15.20
N CYS A 294 7.32 -14.63 15.89
CA CYS A 294 7.21 -15.93 15.24
C CYS A 294 6.07 -15.96 14.20
N ALA A 295 4.95 -15.30 14.48
CA ALA A 295 3.85 -15.19 13.52
C ALA A 295 4.29 -14.42 12.24
N ALA A 296 5.05 -13.34 12.40
CA ALA A 296 5.54 -12.56 11.26
C ALA A 296 6.57 -13.30 10.42
N MET A 297 7.29 -14.27 10.99
CA MET A 297 8.25 -15.12 10.25
C MET A 297 7.58 -16.10 9.27
N MET A 298 6.24 -16.20 9.24
CA MET A 298 5.53 -16.97 8.21
C MET A 298 5.55 -16.29 6.84
N GLY A 299 6.00 -15.04 6.73
CA GLY A 299 6.15 -14.27 5.50
C GLY A 299 7.17 -13.16 5.65
N ARG A 300 6.80 -11.94 5.22
CA ARG A 300 7.63 -10.73 5.32
C ARG A 300 7.35 -10.04 6.66
N ILE A 301 8.40 -9.87 7.46
CA ILE A 301 8.27 -9.24 8.78
C ILE A 301 8.07 -7.73 8.62
N CYS A 302 6.94 -7.22 9.15
CA CYS A 302 6.67 -5.80 9.29
C CYS A 302 6.53 -5.45 10.77
N LEU A 303 7.50 -4.76 11.31
CA LEU A 303 7.49 -4.26 12.69
C LEU A 303 6.70 -2.94 12.77
N SER A 304 6.07 -2.69 13.92
CA SER A 304 5.47 -1.40 14.27
C SER A 304 5.40 -1.22 15.78
#